data_74cd65b94d5820a4f62536851d133867
#
_entry.id   74cd65b94d5820a4f62536851d133867
#
_cell.length_a   1.000
_cell.length_b   1.000
_cell.length_c   1.000
_cell.angle_alpha   90.00
_cell.angle_beta   90.00
_cell.angle_gamma   90.00
#
_symmetry.space_group_name_H-M   'P 1'
#
loop_
_entity.id
_entity.type
_entity.pdbx_description
1 polymer ?
#
loop_
_entity_poly.entity_id
_entity_poly.type
_entity_poly.pdbx_seq_one_letter_code
_entity_poly.pdbx_strand_id
1 'polypeptide(L)'
;MVIEVVRIGQRVVRDDRVTTHVALVSRSFGAEKIFMTEVNPEIKDTLEKINNTWGGNFIVEFIDNWKSIVKNKKKDGFKIIHLSMYGEKINDIQEQLRTEEKILVVVGAEKVPREIYELADYNVGVGSQPHSEISALAILLDRIQNGEQFEKVFPDAKRKIIPTKNGKNVEVSETRD
;
A
#
# COMPACT_ATOMS: atom_id res chain seq x y z
N MET A 1 12.55 0.60 -7.42
CA MET A 1 12.14 0.50 -6.00
C MET A 1 11.10 -0.60 -5.87
N VAL A 2 11.26 -1.53 -4.92
CA VAL A 2 10.27 -2.56 -4.56
C VAL A 2 9.52 -2.09 -3.32
N ILE A 3 8.19 -2.04 -3.38
CA ILE A 3 7.35 -1.56 -2.29
C ILE A 3 6.37 -2.67 -1.89
N GLU A 4 6.37 -3.01 -0.62
CA GLU A 4 5.38 -3.88 -0.01
C GLU A 4 4.72 -3.18 1.18
N VAL A 5 3.53 -3.60 1.54
CA VAL A 5 2.77 -3.01 2.65
C VAL A 5 2.42 -4.10 3.65
N VAL A 6 2.42 -3.78 4.94
CA VAL A 6 1.83 -4.63 5.97
C VAL A 6 0.82 -3.82 6.77
N ARG A 7 -0.41 -4.34 6.86
CA ARG A 7 -1.48 -3.75 7.67
C ARG A 7 -1.63 -4.52 8.96
N ILE A 8 -1.62 -3.81 10.10
CA ILE A 8 -1.68 -4.40 11.43
C ILE A 8 -2.80 -3.78 12.26
N GLY A 9 -3.32 -4.52 13.23
CA GLY A 9 -4.25 -4.04 14.25
C GLY A 9 -5.69 -3.83 13.77
N GLN A 10 -6.17 -4.59 12.81
CA GLN A 10 -7.52 -4.47 12.26
C GLN A 10 -8.58 -5.05 13.20
N ARG A 11 -9.77 -4.42 13.22
CA ARG A 11 -11.00 -4.96 13.77
C ARG A 11 -11.86 -5.52 12.65
N VAL A 12 -12.09 -6.83 12.66
CA VAL A 12 -12.95 -7.53 11.69
C VAL A 12 -14.35 -6.90 11.71
N VAL A 13 -14.97 -6.78 10.53
CA VAL A 13 -16.27 -6.14 10.25
C VAL A 13 -16.22 -4.63 10.29
N ARG A 14 -15.72 -4.02 11.36
CA ARG A 14 -15.70 -2.54 11.49
C ARG A 14 -14.76 -1.88 10.48
N ASP A 15 -13.61 -2.48 10.25
CA ASP A 15 -12.54 -1.89 9.45
C ASP A 15 -12.45 -2.50 8.03
N ASP A 16 -13.34 -3.43 7.65
CA ASP A 16 -13.29 -4.16 6.37
C ASP A 16 -13.22 -3.22 5.16
N ARG A 17 -14.07 -2.17 5.15
CA ARG A 17 -14.06 -1.19 4.07
C ARG A 17 -12.74 -0.41 4.00
N VAL A 18 -12.25 0.05 5.15
CA VAL A 18 -10.98 0.80 5.24
C VAL A 18 -9.82 -0.09 4.81
N THR A 19 -9.81 -1.34 5.24
CA THR A 19 -8.79 -2.32 4.88
C THR A 19 -8.78 -2.63 3.39
N THR A 20 -9.95 -2.79 2.77
CA THR A 20 -10.06 -2.91 1.32
C THR A 20 -9.48 -1.69 0.60
N HIS A 21 -9.77 -0.48 1.09
CA HIS A 21 -9.24 0.75 0.51
C HIS A 21 -7.71 0.89 0.71
N VAL A 22 -7.15 0.43 1.83
CA VAL A 22 -5.68 0.37 2.00
C VAL A 22 -5.06 -0.54 0.95
N ALA A 23 -5.65 -1.71 0.66
CA ALA A 23 -5.17 -2.60 -0.38
C ALA A 23 -5.29 -1.99 -1.79
N LEU A 24 -6.39 -1.31 -2.08
CA LEU A 24 -6.60 -0.61 -3.36
C LEU A 24 -5.58 0.51 -3.57
N VAL A 25 -5.32 1.32 -2.54
CA VAL A 25 -4.28 2.37 -2.60
C VAL A 25 -2.90 1.75 -2.77
N SER A 26 -2.57 0.72 -2.00
CA SER A 26 -1.30 0.01 -2.15
C SER A 26 -1.08 -0.43 -3.59
N ARG A 27 -2.08 -1.11 -4.18
CA ARG A 27 -2.02 -1.57 -5.57
C ARG A 27 -1.87 -0.43 -6.57
N SER A 28 -2.75 0.57 -6.48
CA SER A 28 -2.81 1.67 -7.47
C SER A 28 -1.61 2.62 -7.37
N PHE A 29 -0.98 2.70 -6.20
CA PHE A 29 0.19 3.52 -5.95
C PHE A 29 1.51 2.74 -5.98
N GLY A 30 1.55 1.61 -6.69
CA GLY A 30 2.79 0.98 -7.09
C GLY A 30 3.35 -0.09 -6.16
N ALA A 31 2.71 -0.41 -5.03
CA ALA A 31 3.12 -1.54 -4.23
C ALA A 31 2.85 -2.87 -4.96
N GLU A 32 3.68 -3.86 -4.72
CA GLU A 32 3.58 -5.18 -5.35
C GLU A 32 2.76 -6.16 -4.51
N LYS A 33 2.78 -5.98 -3.19
CA LYS A 33 2.16 -6.90 -2.23
C LYS A 33 1.65 -6.17 -0.99
N ILE A 34 0.59 -6.71 -0.40
CA ILE A 34 0.15 -6.36 0.95
C ILE A 34 0.01 -7.60 1.82
N PHE A 35 0.54 -7.52 3.03
CA PHE A 35 0.34 -8.49 4.11
C PHE A 35 -0.73 -7.99 5.05
N MET A 36 -1.65 -8.87 5.46
CA MET A 36 -2.76 -8.52 6.34
C MET A 36 -2.95 -9.55 7.45
N THR A 37 -3.26 -9.07 8.65
CA THR A 37 -3.69 -9.91 9.78
C THR A 37 -5.18 -9.74 10.01
N GLU A 38 -5.87 -10.80 10.48
CA GLU A 38 -7.25 -10.75 11.00
C GLU A 38 -8.24 -10.06 10.06
N VAL A 39 -8.23 -10.41 8.76
CA VAL A 39 -9.06 -9.77 7.74
C VAL A 39 -10.17 -10.69 7.23
N ASN A 40 -11.22 -10.09 6.66
CA ASN A 40 -12.22 -10.81 5.88
C ASN A 40 -11.57 -11.42 4.62
N PRO A 41 -11.65 -12.75 4.41
CA PRO A 41 -11.06 -13.43 3.25
C PRO A 41 -11.52 -12.90 1.89
N GLU A 42 -12.74 -12.34 1.79
CA GLU A 42 -13.31 -11.78 0.56
C GLU A 42 -12.49 -10.61 -0.04
N ILE A 43 -11.62 -10.00 0.77
CA ILE A 43 -10.71 -8.95 0.29
C ILE A 43 -9.79 -9.49 -0.80
N LYS A 44 -9.30 -10.71 -0.66
CA LYS A 44 -8.44 -11.35 -1.65
C LYS A 44 -9.16 -11.51 -2.99
N ASP A 45 -10.37 -12.05 -2.96
CA ASP A 45 -11.19 -12.24 -4.18
C ASP A 45 -11.49 -10.90 -4.85
N THR A 46 -11.74 -9.85 -4.05
CA THR A 46 -11.98 -8.49 -4.56
C THR A 46 -10.75 -7.97 -5.31
N LEU A 47 -9.56 -8.09 -4.74
CA LEU A 47 -8.32 -7.62 -5.38
C LEU A 47 -7.96 -8.47 -6.60
N GLU A 48 -8.21 -9.78 -6.60
CA GLU A 48 -8.02 -10.65 -7.76
C GLU A 48 -8.94 -10.26 -8.92
N LYS A 49 -10.23 -9.97 -8.65
CA LYS A 49 -11.15 -9.43 -9.68
C LYS A 49 -10.66 -8.11 -10.27
N ILE A 50 -10.09 -7.25 -9.43
CA ILE A 50 -9.53 -5.97 -9.88
C ILE A 50 -8.27 -6.19 -10.73
N ASN A 51 -7.36 -7.08 -10.34
CA ASN A 51 -6.21 -7.47 -11.15
C ASN A 51 -6.66 -7.99 -12.52
N ASN A 52 -7.63 -8.92 -12.54
CA ASN A 52 -8.16 -9.51 -13.77
C ASN A 52 -8.84 -8.49 -14.70
N THR A 53 -9.36 -7.41 -14.16
CA THR A 53 -10.06 -6.38 -14.94
C THR A 53 -9.12 -5.26 -15.40
N TRP A 54 -8.27 -4.77 -14.48
CA TRP A 54 -7.44 -3.59 -14.66
C TRP A 54 -5.95 -3.90 -14.84
N GLY A 55 -5.61 -5.19 -14.93
CA GLY A 55 -4.26 -5.68 -15.12
C GLY A 55 -3.42 -5.71 -13.85
N GLY A 56 -2.21 -6.27 -14.00
CA GLY A 56 -1.25 -6.43 -12.92
C GLY A 56 -1.50 -7.62 -12.02
N ASN A 57 -0.53 -7.89 -11.16
CA ASN A 57 -0.46 -9.09 -10.32
C ASN A 57 -0.23 -8.74 -8.84
N PHE A 58 -0.92 -7.70 -8.35
CA PHE A 58 -0.83 -7.31 -6.95
C PHE A 58 -1.26 -8.46 -6.02
N ILE A 59 -0.42 -8.77 -5.03
CA ILE A 59 -0.59 -9.94 -4.16
C ILE A 59 -1.17 -9.51 -2.82
N VAL A 60 -2.24 -10.19 -2.38
CA VAL A 60 -2.75 -10.11 -1.00
C VAL A 60 -2.36 -11.40 -0.28
N GLU A 61 -1.61 -11.27 0.80
CA GLU A 61 -1.14 -12.38 1.62
C GLU A 61 -1.67 -12.25 3.05
N PHE A 62 -2.38 -13.27 3.52
CA PHE A 62 -2.82 -13.33 4.91
C PHE A 62 -1.74 -13.91 5.78
N ILE A 63 -1.51 -13.28 6.91
CA ILE A 63 -0.44 -13.62 7.85
C ILE A 63 -0.98 -13.66 9.27
N ASP A 64 -0.41 -14.56 10.09
CA ASP A 64 -0.76 -14.66 11.52
C ASP A 64 0.08 -13.73 12.39
N ASN A 65 1.30 -13.39 11.96
CA ASN A 65 2.25 -12.65 12.77
C ASN A 65 3.01 -11.60 11.96
N TRP A 66 2.59 -10.36 12.11
CA TRP A 66 3.22 -9.21 11.46
C TRP A 66 4.69 -8.99 11.88
N LYS A 67 5.05 -9.31 13.16
CA LYS A 67 6.43 -9.15 13.64
C LYS A 67 7.41 -10.04 12.89
N SER A 68 6.98 -11.27 12.58
CA SER A 68 7.77 -12.21 11.80
C SER A 68 8.01 -11.66 10.38
N ILE A 69 6.98 -11.10 9.75
CA ILE A 69 7.12 -10.48 8.43
C ILE A 69 8.08 -9.31 8.48
N VAL A 70 7.91 -8.37 9.39
CA VAL A 70 8.80 -7.20 9.54
C VAL A 70 10.26 -7.63 9.72
N LYS A 71 10.51 -8.59 10.63
CA LYS A 71 11.87 -9.09 10.90
C LYS A 71 12.49 -9.80 9.70
N ASN A 72 11.70 -10.62 8.97
CA ASN A 72 12.18 -11.33 7.78
C ASN A 72 12.48 -10.33 6.66
N LYS A 73 11.58 -9.39 6.38
CA LYS A 73 11.79 -8.35 5.36
C LYS A 73 13.01 -7.48 5.67
N LYS A 74 13.23 -7.16 6.94
CA LYS A 74 14.45 -6.44 7.35
C LYS A 74 15.72 -7.24 7.04
N LYS A 75 15.72 -8.56 7.26
CA LYS A 75 16.83 -9.45 6.86
C LYS A 75 17.01 -9.51 5.36
N ASP A 76 15.92 -9.41 4.58
CA ASP A 76 15.91 -9.41 3.11
C ASP A 76 16.32 -8.04 2.51
N GLY A 77 16.73 -7.11 3.36
CA GLY A 77 17.22 -5.79 2.97
C GLY A 77 16.15 -4.73 2.75
N PHE A 78 14.89 -4.98 3.20
CA PHE A 78 13.87 -3.96 3.20
C PHE A 78 14.09 -2.94 4.32
N LYS A 79 13.90 -1.66 4.01
CA LYS A 79 13.73 -0.62 5.01
C LYS A 79 12.30 -0.58 5.50
N ILE A 80 12.14 -0.56 6.79
CA ILE A 80 10.82 -0.58 7.44
C ILE A 80 10.38 0.85 7.71
N ILE A 81 9.32 1.28 7.04
CA ILE A 81 8.71 2.60 7.23
C ILE A 81 7.39 2.42 7.98
N HIS A 82 7.32 2.90 9.20
CA HIS A 82 6.08 2.89 9.99
C HIS A 82 5.37 4.24 9.88
N LEU A 83 4.15 4.24 9.37
CA LEU A 83 3.30 5.42 9.32
C LEU A 83 2.67 5.71 10.67
N SER A 84 3.02 6.86 11.25
CA SER A 84 2.52 7.29 12.55
C SER A 84 2.47 8.81 12.61
N MET A 85 1.41 9.38 13.16
CA MET A 85 1.32 10.83 13.38
C MET A 85 2.41 11.39 14.32
N TYR A 86 3.11 10.53 15.02
CA TYR A 86 4.22 10.88 15.94
C TYR A 86 5.60 10.76 15.29
N GLY A 87 5.66 10.39 14.01
CA GLY A 87 6.91 10.20 13.28
C GLY A 87 7.56 11.50 12.81
N GLU A 88 8.73 11.37 12.21
CA GLU A 88 9.43 12.47 11.54
C GLU A 88 8.59 13.00 10.37
N LYS A 89 8.64 14.30 10.13
CA LYS A 89 7.86 14.91 9.05
C LYS A 89 8.32 14.36 7.70
N ILE A 90 7.38 13.89 6.91
CA ILE A 90 7.68 13.37 5.57
C ILE A 90 8.47 14.36 4.71
N ASN A 91 8.21 15.65 4.83
CA ASN A 91 8.91 16.69 4.06
C ASN A 91 10.42 16.73 4.36
N ASP A 92 10.81 16.34 5.57
CA ASP A 92 12.21 16.42 6.00
C ASP A 92 13.02 15.20 5.57
N ILE A 93 12.35 14.04 5.35
CA ILE A 93 13.02 12.75 5.08
C ILE A 93 12.69 12.14 3.72
N GLN A 94 11.74 12.69 2.95
CA GLN A 94 11.30 12.10 1.68
C GLN A 94 12.44 11.85 0.67
N GLU A 95 13.42 12.74 0.60
CA GLU A 95 14.58 12.59 -0.30
C GLU A 95 15.43 11.38 0.09
N GLN A 96 15.62 11.15 1.38
CA GLN A 96 16.32 9.97 1.87
C GLN A 96 15.53 8.69 1.55
N LEU A 97 14.21 8.70 1.76
CA LEU A 97 13.35 7.55 1.46
C LEU A 97 13.35 7.19 -0.03
N ARG A 98 13.51 8.16 -0.92
CA ARG A 98 13.62 7.93 -2.38
C ARG A 98 14.85 7.15 -2.79
N THR A 99 15.90 7.14 -1.97
CA THR A 99 17.13 6.39 -2.26
C THR A 99 17.04 4.90 -1.89
N GLU A 100 16.00 4.49 -1.19
CA GLU A 100 15.85 3.12 -0.74
C GLU A 100 15.33 2.22 -1.89
N GLU A 101 15.97 1.07 -2.07
CA GLU A 101 15.61 0.13 -3.14
C GLU A 101 14.42 -0.75 -2.79
N LYS A 102 14.29 -1.11 -1.51
CA LYS A 102 13.25 -2.02 -1.00
C LYS A 102 12.62 -1.44 0.26
N ILE A 103 11.31 -1.27 0.24
CA ILE A 103 10.55 -0.64 1.32
C ILE A 103 9.39 -1.54 1.74
N LEU A 104 9.27 -1.77 3.06
CA LEU A 104 8.07 -2.30 3.68
C LEU A 104 7.38 -1.20 4.47
N VAL A 105 6.20 -0.78 4.02
CA VAL A 105 5.38 0.22 4.72
C VAL A 105 4.47 -0.46 5.73
N VAL A 106 4.54 -0.05 6.98
CA VAL A 106 3.68 -0.53 8.06
C VAL A 106 2.56 0.46 8.31
N VAL A 107 1.31 0.00 8.15
CA VAL A 107 0.09 0.78 8.34
C VAL A 107 -0.71 0.21 9.49
N GLY A 108 -0.91 1.00 10.54
CA GLY A 108 -1.73 0.61 11.68
C GLY A 108 -3.20 1.00 11.50
N ALA A 109 -4.12 0.13 11.93
CA ALA A 109 -5.56 0.42 11.94
C ALA A 109 -6.01 1.15 13.22
N GLU A 110 -5.26 0.98 14.32
CA GLU A 110 -5.52 1.55 15.65
C GLU A 110 -4.19 1.85 16.37
N LYS A 111 -4.26 1.84 17.71
CA LYS A 111 -3.03 1.86 18.52
C LYS A 111 -2.17 0.65 18.19
N VAL A 112 -1.07 0.91 17.53
CA VAL A 112 -0.08 -0.12 17.22
C VAL A 112 0.78 -0.42 18.44
N PRO A 113 1.29 -1.66 18.59
CA PRO A 113 2.23 -2.01 19.64
C PRO A 113 3.47 -1.12 19.61
N ARG A 114 4.00 -0.75 20.79
CA ARG A 114 5.20 0.08 20.89
C ARG A 114 6.40 -0.50 20.12
N GLU A 115 6.47 -1.80 20.05
CA GLU A 115 7.55 -2.53 19.38
C GLU A 115 7.75 -2.13 17.91
N ILE A 116 6.69 -1.70 17.19
CA ILE A 116 6.86 -1.30 15.80
C ILE A 116 7.68 -0.01 15.68
N TYR A 117 7.57 0.91 16.64
CA TYR A 117 8.39 2.11 16.67
C TYR A 117 9.88 1.81 16.79
N GLU A 118 10.22 0.72 17.48
CA GLU A 118 11.60 0.28 17.69
C GLU A 118 12.12 -0.59 16.54
N LEU A 119 11.23 -1.35 15.88
CA LEU A 119 11.59 -2.19 14.72
C LEU A 119 11.72 -1.41 13.42
N ALA A 120 11.00 -0.31 13.27
CA ALA A 120 11.04 0.53 12.08
C ALA A 120 12.41 1.21 11.93
N ASP A 121 12.86 1.34 10.69
CA ASP A 121 14.02 2.16 10.34
C ASP A 121 13.62 3.64 10.29
N TYR A 122 12.36 3.90 9.92
CA TYR A 122 11.77 5.24 9.85
C TYR A 122 10.35 5.22 10.43
N ASN A 123 10.08 6.09 11.39
CA ASN A 123 8.72 6.41 11.82
C ASN A 123 8.33 7.73 11.15
N VAL A 124 7.33 7.71 10.26
CA VAL A 124 7.03 8.82 9.35
C VAL A 124 5.66 9.39 9.63
N GLY A 125 5.61 10.70 9.84
CA GLY A 125 4.40 11.48 10.03
C GLY A 125 4.01 12.23 8.76
N VAL A 126 2.79 12.00 8.29
CA VAL A 126 2.18 12.75 7.19
C VAL A 126 1.24 13.80 7.78
N GLY A 127 1.77 15.01 7.94
CA GLY A 127 1.09 16.07 8.66
C GLY A 127 1.12 15.88 10.18
N SER A 128 0.55 16.86 10.91
CA SER A 128 0.53 16.91 12.38
C SER A 128 -0.90 16.88 12.97
N GLN A 129 -1.88 16.56 12.12
CA GLN A 129 -3.27 16.47 12.53
C GLN A 129 -3.81 15.04 12.32
N PRO A 130 -4.74 14.57 13.15
CA PRO A 130 -5.38 13.27 12.94
C PRO A 130 -6.08 13.20 11.58
N HIS A 131 -5.78 12.16 10.82
CA HIS A 131 -6.44 11.86 9.54
C HIS A 131 -6.38 10.36 9.24
N SER A 132 -6.94 9.94 8.11
CA SER A 132 -7.00 8.54 7.74
C SER A 132 -5.62 7.96 7.38
N GLU A 133 -5.38 6.74 7.78
CA GLU A 133 -4.22 5.93 7.38
C GLU A 133 -4.14 5.72 5.87
N ILE A 134 -5.29 5.72 5.17
CA ILE A 134 -5.36 5.66 3.70
C ILE A 134 -4.68 6.88 3.08
N SER A 135 -4.97 8.06 3.62
CA SER A 135 -4.36 9.32 3.17
C SER A 135 -2.86 9.35 3.43
N ALA A 136 -2.45 8.90 4.62
CA ALA A 136 -1.03 8.82 4.97
C ALA A 136 -0.28 7.89 4.01
N LEU A 137 -0.83 6.71 3.74
CA LEU A 137 -0.25 5.75 2.80
C LEU A 137 -0.14 6.33 1.39
N ALA A 138 -1.22 6.91 0.86
CA ALA A 138 -1.23 7.47 -0.48
C ALA A 138 -0.17 8.58 -0.65
N ILE A 139 -0.10 9.51 0.32
CA ILE A 139 0.86 10.61 0.29
C ILE A 139 2.30 10.09 0.42
N LEU A 140 2.56 9.12 1.33
CA LEU A 140 3.89 8.54 1.42
C LEU A 140 4.31 7.92 0.09
N LEU A 141 3.45 7.05 -0.49
CA LEU A 141 3.75 6.36 -1.75
C LEU A 141 3.98 7.33 -2.91
N ASP A 142 3.21 8.41 -2.97
CA ASP A 142 3.40 9.46 -3.97
C ASP A 142 4.73 10.19 -3.78
N ARG A 143 5.06 10.60 -2.57
CA ARG A 143 6.27 11.35 -2.26
C ARG A 143 7.54 10.56 -2.51
N ILE A 144 7.59 9.29 -2.16
CA ILE A 144 8.78 8.45 -2.38
C ILE A 144 8.99 8.06 -3.84
N GLN A 145 7.93 8.03 -4.66
CA GLN A 145 7.99 7.72 -6.09
C GLN A 145 7.94 8.96 -6.99
N ASN A 146 7.77 10.15 -6.41
CA ASN A 146 7.73 11.42 -7.14
C ASN A 146 6.72 11.46 -8.31
N GLY A 147 5.58 10.79 -8.15
CA GLY A 147 4.52 10.72 -9.16
C GLY A 147 4.72 9.65 -10.24
N GLU A 148 5.86 8.99 -10.32
CA GLU A 148 6.15 7.99 -11.35
C GLU A 148 5.17 6.80 -11.36
N GLN A 149 4.56 6.49 -10.22
CA GLN A 149 3.55 5.43 -10.12
C GLN A 149 2.31 5.69 -10.97
N PHE A 150 2.01 6.94 -11.32
CA PHE A 150 0.86 7.30 -12.15
C PHE A 150 1.09 7.02 -13.64
N GLU A 151 2.33 6.88 -14.05
CA GLU A 151 2.72 6.52 -15.42
C GLU A 151 2.81 5.00 -15.63
N LYS A 152 2.55 4.20 -14.58
CA LYS A 152 2.63 2.74 -14.66
C LYS A 152 1.59 2.18 -15.61
N VAL A 153 2.05 1.44 -16.60
CA VAL A 153 1.20 0.77 -17.59
C VAL A 153 0.97 -0.70 -17.17
N PHE A 154 -0.27 -1.16 -17.33
CA PHE A 154 -0.66 -2.55 -17.10
C PHE A 154 -1.06 -3.17 -18.45
N PRO A 155 -0.14 -3.84 -19.17
CA PRO A 155 -0.37 -4.31 -20.53
C PRO A 155 -1.42 -5.43 -20.62
N ASP A 156 -1.65 -6.17 -19.54
CA ASP A 156 -2.63 -7.25 -19.41
C ASP A 156 -4.03 -6.79 -18.98
N ALA A 157 -4.26 -5.49 -18.93
CA ALA A 157 -5.55 -4.91 -18.54
C ALA A 157 -6.63 -5.21 -19.59
N LYS A 158 -7.77 -5.77 -19.16
CA LYS A 158 -8.98 -5.94 -20.00
C LYS A 158 -9.74 -4.62 -20.19
N ARG A 159 -9.55 -3.69 -19.28
CA ARG A 159 -10.13 -2.34 -19.34
C ARG A 159 -9.05 -1.30 -19.10
N LYS A 160 -9.07 -0.27 -19.94
CA LYS A 160 -8.14 0.86 -19.86
C LYS A 160 -8.92 2.16 -19.86
N ILE A 161 -8.69 3.00 -18.87
CA ILE A 161 -9.26 4.34 -18.83
C ILE A 161 -8.51 5.22 -19.83
N ILE A 162 -9.25 5.86 -20.73
CA ILE A 162 -8.71 6.90 -21.62
C ILE A 162 -9.08 8.25 -21.02
N PRO A 163 -8.11 9.00 -20.48
CA PRO A 163 -8.39 10.29 -19.87
C PRO A 163 -9.08 11.25 -20.83
N THR A 164 -10.15 11.90 -20.38
CA THR A 164 -10.89 12.89 -21.15
C THR A 164 -11.20 14.10 -20.28
N LYS A 165 -11.33 15.27 -20.91
CA LYS A 165 -11.73 16.48 -20.19
C LYS A 165 -13.17 16.38 -19.67
N ASN A 166 -14.05 15.76 -20.45
CA ASN A 166 -15.47 15.65 -20.13
C ASN A 166 -15.96 14.23 -20.48
N GLY A 167 -16.57 13.55 -19.50
CA GLY A 167 -17.18 12.24 -19.70
C GLY A 167 -16.32 11.06 -19.22
N LYS A 168 -16.70 9.86 -19.65
CA LYS A 168 -16.05 8.59 -19.30
C LYS A 168 -15.69 7.86 -20.60
N ASN A 169 -14.42 7.55 -20.79
CA ASN A 169 -13.96 6.76 -21.92
C ASN A 169 -13.14 5.57 -21.41
N VAL A 170 -13.54 4.36 -21.78
CA VAL A 170 -12.91 3.11 -21.35
C VAL A 170 -12.75 2.22 -22.58
N GLU A 171 -11.55 1.89 -22.93
CA GLU A 171 -11.24 0.80 -23.86
C GLU A 171 -11.44 -0.55 -23.19
N VAL A 172 -12.07 -1.49 -23.88
CA VAL A 172 -12.22 -2.87 -23.48
C VAL A 172 -11.45 -3.72 -24.48
N SER A 173 -10.45 -4.45 -24.00
CA SER A 173 -9.74 -5.42 -24.84
C SER A 173 -10.68 -6.59 -25.09
N GLU A 174 -11.04 -6.84 -26.35
CA GLU A 174 -11.72 -8.06 -26.73
C GLU A 174 -10.79 -9.24 -26.43
N THR A 175 -11.14 -10.10 -25.49
CA THR A 175 -10.53 -11.43 -25.38
C THR A 175 -10.85 -12.15 -26.68
N ARG A 176 -9.88 -12.31 -27.56
CA ARG A 176 -9.98 -13.36 -28.60
C ARG A 176 -9.96 -14.69 -27.85
N ASP A 177 -11.14 -15.32 -27.78
CA ASP A 177 -11.28 -16.73 -27.38
C ASP A 177 -10.40 -17.63 -28.24
#